data_4dab6fd0eaedc99239c08bf578b37152
#
_entry.id   4dab6fd0eaedc99239c08bf578b37152
#
_cell.length_a   1.000
_cell.length_b   1.000
_cell.length_c   1.000
_cell.angle_alpha   90.00
_cell.angle_beta   90.00
_cell.angle_gamma   90.00
#
_symmetry.space_group_name_H-M   'P 1'
#
loop_
_entity.id
_entity.type
_entity.pdbx_description
1 polymer ?
#
loop_
_entity_poly.entity_id
_entity_poly.type
_entity_poly.pdbx_seq_one_letter_code
_entity_poly.pdbx_strand_id
1 'polypeptide(L)'
;MTPVPLPPRVFLACGVTDMRKGFDGLAVLVQQVLAQNPHSGALFAFRGKRGHLVKLLWFDGQGLCLFSKRLDRGRFVWPVTATGTVTLTPAQLSMLLEGIDWRRPERTFTPTLAG
;
A
#
# COMPACT_ATOMS: atom_id res chain seq x y z
N MET A 1 -4.28 26.75 -4.83
CA MET A 1 -3.86 25.40 -5.20
C MET A 1 -4.56 24.38 -4.32
N THR A 2 -5.25 23.47 -4.95
CA THR A 2 -5.91 22.41 -4.21
C THR A 2 -4.86 21.40 -3.77
N PRO A 3 -4.77 21.05 -2.49
CA PRO A 3 -3.86 19.98 -2.08
C PRO A 3 -4.27 18.69 -2.79
N VAL A 4 -3.28 17.89 -3.18
CA VAL A 4 -3.55 16.57 -3.73
C VAL A 4 -4.26 15.78 -2.63
N PRO A 5 -5.51 15.36 -2.85
CA PRO A 5 -6.20 14.59 -1.83
C PRO A 5 -5.48 13.26 -1.63
N LEU A 6 -5.27 12.91 -0.37
CA LEU A 6 -4.79 11.57 -0.05
C LEU A 6 -5.83 10.57 -0.55
N PRO A 7 -5.42 9.42 -1.09
CA PRO A 7 -6.38 8.42 -1.51
C PRO A 7 -7.26 8.04 -0.32
N PRO A 8 -8.59 8.02 -0.51
CA PRO A 8 -9.49 7.73 0.61
C PRO A 8 -9.34 6.31 1.12
N ARG A 9 -8.85 5.40 0.28
CA ARG A 9 -8.65 4.00 0.62
C ARG A 9 -7.35 3.49 0.05
N VAL A 10 -6.66 2.68 0.85
CA VAL A 10 -5.44 1.99 0.46
C VAL A 10 -5.68 0.50 0.68
N PHE A 11 -5.53 -0.27 -0.37
CA PHE A 11 -5.67 -1.73 -0.31
C PHE A 11 -4.30 -2.38 -0.50
N LEU A 12 -3.94 -3.25 0.42
CA LEU A 12 -2.70 -4.00 0.35
C LEU A 12 -3.02 -5.45 -0.02
N ALA A 13 -2.50 -5.89 -1.16
CA ALA A 13 -2.59 -7.29 -1.57
C ALA A 13 -1.60 -8.11 -0.74
N CYS A 14 -2.13 -9.05 0.07
CA CYS A 14 -1.32 -9.80 1.02
C CYS A 14 -0.46 -10.87 0.35
N GLY A 15 -0.93 -11.43 -0.77
CA GLY A 15 -0.19 -12.46 -1.51
C GLY A 15 1.00 -11.88 -2.26
N VAL A 16 1.94 -12.75 -2.60
CA VAL A 16 3.11 -12.37 -3.38
C VAL A 16 2.69 -12.03 -4.80
N THR A 17 3.18 -10.89 -5.31
CA THR A 17 2.96 -10.44 -6.67
C THR A 17 4.26 -10.53 -7.46
N ASP A 18 4.16 -10.90 -8.73
CA ASP A 18 5.29 -10.83 -9.65
C ASP A 18 5.63 -9.35 -9.89
N MET A 19 6.76 -8.92 -9.36
CA MET A 19 7.18 -7.51 -9.42
C MET A 19 7.63 -7.06 -10.81
N ARG A 20 7.64 -7.95 -11.80
CA ARG A 20 7.87 -7.56 -13.20
C ARG A 20 6.62 -6.95 -13.84
N LYS A 21 5.46 -7.14 -13.22
CA LYS A 21 4.21 -6.57 -13.72
C LYS A 21 4.25 -5.05 -13.66
N GLY A 22 3.82 -4.42 -14.75
CA GLY A 22 3.63 -2.98 -14.85
C GLY A 22 2.17 -2.58 -14.71
N PHE A 23 1.82 -1.46 -15.33
CA PHE A 23 0.48 -0.88 -15.23
C PHE A 23 -0.65 -1.87 -15.51
N ASP A 24 -0.60 -2.52 -16.68
CA ASP A 24 -1.69 -3.38 -17.12
C ASP A 24 -1.79 -4.66 -16.28
N GLY A 25 -0.66 -5.29 -16.02
CA GLY A 25 -0.64 -6.50 -15.21
C GLY A 25 -1.14 -6.28 -13.79
N LEU A 26 -0.75 -5.17 -13.18
CA LEU A 26 -1.22 -4.82 -11.84
C LEU A 26 -2.70 -4.42 -11.85
N ALA A 27 -3.15 -3.69 -12.87
CA ALA A 27 -4.57 -3.35 -13.00
C ALA A 27 -5.44 -4.61 -13.12
N VAL A 28 -4.98 -5.62 -13.85
CA VAL A 28 -5.68 -6.90 -13.94
C VAL A 28 -5.76 -7.58 -12.57
N LEU A 29 -4.69 -7.54 -11.76
CA LEU A 29 -4.71 -8.09 -10.41
C LEU A 29 -5.70 -7.36 -9.52
N VAL A 30 -5.81 -6.03 -9.64
CA VAL A 30 -6.80 -5.27 -8.89
C VAL A 30 -8.20 -5.77 -9.19
N GLN A 31 -8.52 -6.00 -10.46
CA GLN A 31 -9.83 -6.48 -10.86
C GLN A 31 -10.08 -7.92 -10.44
N GLN A 32 -9.14 -8.82 -10.72
CA GLN A 32 -9.36 -10.26 -10.58
C GLN A 32 -9.13 -10.75 -9.15
N VAL A 33 -8.13 -10.22 -8.46
CA VAL A 33 -7.75 -10.71 -7.12
C VAL A 33 -8.38 -9.88 -6.04
N LEU A 34 -8.36 -8.55 -6.17
CA LEU A 34 -8.88 -7.66 -5.15
C LEU A 34 -10.35 -7.31 -5.36
N ALA A 35 -10.92 -7.67 -6.50
CA ALA A 35 -12.31 -7.37 -6.88
C ALA A 35 -12.60 -5.87 -6.77
N GLN A 36 -11.66 -5.04 -7.17
CA GLN A 36 -11.75 -3.59 -7.12
C GLN A 36 -11.60 -3.00 -8.52
N ASN A 37 -11.97 -1.74 -8.66
CA ASN A 37 -11.77 -1.00 -9.90
C ASN A 37 -10.44 -0.25 -9.82
N PRO A 38 -9.45 -0.55 -10.70
CA PRO A 38 -8.16 0.15 -10.68
C PRO A 38 -8.27 1.64 -10.98
N HIS A 39 -9.39 2.10 -11.56
CA HIS A 39 -9.65 3.51 -11.87
C HIS A 39 -10.49 4.22 -10.80
N SER A 40 -10.68 3.60 -9.63
CA SER A 40 -11.53 4.15 -8.57
C SER A 40 -10.91 5.35 -7.84
N GLY A 41 -9.62 5.57 -8.00
CA GLY A 41 -8.88 6.55 -7.21
C GLY A 41 -8.29 5.96 -5.93
N ALA A 42 -8.67 4.73 -5.55
CA ALA A 42 -8.02 4.04 -4.44
C ALA A 42 -6.58 3.68 -4.82
N LEU A 43 -5.74 3.55 -3.81
CA LEU A 43 -4.35 3.14 -3.98
C LEU A 43 -4.22 1.65 -3.67
N PHE A 44 -3.51 0.95 -4.54
CA PHE A 44 -3.28 -0.50 -4.39
C PHE A 44 -1.80 -0.77 -4.21
N ALA A 45 -1.45 -1.49 -3.14
CA ALA A 45 -0.07 -1.84 -2.81
C ALA A 45 0.16 -3.33 -3.01
N PHE A 46 1.31 -3.67 -3.58
CA PHE A 46 1.69 -5.05 -3.92
C PHE A 46 3.07 -5.36 -3.38
N ARG A 47 3.24 -6.58 -2.86
CA ARG A 47 4.50 -7.02 -2.29
C ARG A 47 5.23 -7.99 -3.21
N GLY A 48 6.55 -7.89 -3.25
CA GLY A 48 7.39 -8.87 -3.90
C GLY A 48 7.71 -10.06 -2.99
N LYS A 49 8.20 -11.14 -3.60
CA LYS A 49 8.48 -12.40 -2.90
C LYS A 49 9.49 -12.23 -1.76
N ARG A 50 10.53 -11.41 -1.96
CA ARG A 50 11.58 -11.20 -0.96
C ARG A 50 11.19 -10.21 0.14
N GLY A 51 10.09 -9.49 -0.05
CA GLY A 51 9.58 -8.55 0.94
C GLY A 51 10.27 -7.19 1.00
N HIS A 52 11.26 -6.94 0.15
CA HIS A 52 12.00 -5.66 0.13
C HIS A 52 11.58 -4.72 -1.00
N LEU A 53 10.63 -5.15 -1.82
CA LEU A 53 10.11 -4.39 -2.96
C LEU A 53 8.60 -4.20 -2.83
N VAL A 54 8.14 -2.96 -2.94
CA VAL A 54 6.73 -2.61 -2.97
C VAL A 54 6.42 -1.84 -4.24
N LYS A 55 5.27 -2.11 -4.82
CA LYS A 55 4.73 -1.31 -5.92
C LYS A 55 3.37 -0.76 -5.51
N LEU A 56 3.12 0.49 -5.91
CA LEU A 56 1.83 1.15 -5.68
C LEU A 56 1.24 1.53 -7.03
N LEU A 57 -0.05 1.25 -7.18
CA LEU A 57 -0.81 1.59 -8.39
C LEU A 57 -2.03 2.40 -8.00
N TRP A 58 -2.28 3.51 -8.69
CA TRP A 58 -3.49 4.31 -8.49
C TRP A 58 -3.82 5.11 -9.74
N PHE A 59 -5.09 5.49 -9.86
CA PHE A 59 -5.55 6.38 -10.92
C PHE A 59 -5.72 7.78 -10.34
N ASP A 60 -5.05 8.76 -10.92
CA ASP A 60 -5.05 10.14 -10.41
C ASP A 60 -6.15 11.01 -11.01
N GLY A 61 -7.06 10.41 -11.77
CA GLY A 61 -8.10 11.13 -12.50
C GLY A 61 -7.76 11.34 -13.97
N GLN A 62 -6.52 11.20 -14.34
CA GLN A 62 -6.05 11.40 -15.71
C GLN A 62 -5.34 10.16 -16.27
N GLY A 63 -4.58 9.47 -15.44
CA GLY A 63 -3.82 8.29 -15.85
C GLY A 63 -3.52 7.38 -14.68
N LEU A 64 -3.07 6.17 -15.00
CA LEU A 64 -2.57 5.24 -14.00
C LEU A 64 -1.16 5.64 -13.60
N CYS A 65 -0.93 5.73 -12.30
CA CYS A 65 0.37 6.05 -11.73
C CYS A 65 0.94 4.79 -11.09
N LEU A 66 2.23 4.60 -11.26
CA LEU A 66 2.94 3.46 -10.70
C LEU A 66 4.18 3.96 -9.96
N PHE A 67 4.28 3.57 -8.70
CA PHE A 67 5.44 3.87 -7.86
C PHE A 67 6.07 2.54 -7.44
N SER A 68 7.40 2.51 -7.40
CA SER A 68 8.14 1.32 -6.99
C SER A 68 9.25 1.74 -6.05
N LYS A 69 9.35 1.03 -4.92
CA LYS A 69 10.41 1.26 -3.95
C LYS A 69 11.04 -0.05 -3.52
N ARG A 70 12.37 -0.09 -3.58
CA ARG A 70 13.17 -1.21 -3.11
C ARG A 70 14.03 -0.75 -1.93
N LEU A 71 13.92 -1.44 -0.82
CA LEU A 71 14.80 -1.18 0.32
C LEU A 71 16.18 -1.76 0.04
N ASP A 72 17.23 -0.96 0.29
CA ASP A 72 18.59 -1.44 0.16
C ASP A 72 18.92 -2.47 1.24
N ARG A 73 18.32 -2.32 2.42
CA ARG A 73 18.48 -3.24 3.54
C ARG A 73 17.14 -3.51 4.20
N GLY A 74 16.96 -4.74 4.63
CA GLY A 74 15.76 -5.14 5.35
C GLY A 74 14.57 -5.40 4.46
N ARG A 75 13.42 -5.46 5.07
CA ARG A 75 12.14 -5.73 4.41
C ARG A 75 11.08 -4.80 4.95
N PHE A 76 10.08 -4.53 4.12
CA PHE A 76 8.86 -3.90 4.59
C PHE A 76 8.12 -4.84 5.53
N VAL A 77 7.29 -4.28 6.41
CA VAL A 77 6.46 -5.07 7.31
C VAL A 77 5.18 -5.45 6.58
N TRP A 78 5.02 -6.74 6.30
CA TRP A 78 3.86 -7.26 5.57
C TRP A 78 2.85 -7.89 6.54
N PRO A 79 1.57 -8.00 6.14
CA PRO A 79 0.59 -8.71 6.95
C PRO A 79 1.00 -10.16 7.18
N VAL A 80 0.55 -10.72 8.30
CA VAL A 80 0.82 -12.11 8.64
C VAL A 80 0.12 -13.06 7.68
N THR A 81 -1.08 -12.70 7.21
CA THR A 81 -1.80 -13.50 6.24
C THR A 81 -1.16 -13.42 4.87
N ALA A 82 -1.11 -14.55 4.15
CA ALA A 82 -0.55 -14.65 2.81
C ALA A 82 -1.59 -14.49 1.71
N THR A 83 -2.86 -14.31 2.05
CA THR A 83 -3.95 -14.19 1.09
C THR A 83 -4.88 -13.06 1.45
N GLY A 84 -5.66 -12.62 0.46
CA GLY A 84 -6.66 -11.59 0.67
C GLY A 84 -6.09 -10.18 0.59
N THR A 85 -6.82 -9.27 1.20
CA THR A 85 -6.55 -7.84 1.13
C THR A 85 -6.66 -7.22 2.52
N VAL A 86 -5.74 -6.33 2.84
CA VAL A 86 -5.79 -5.53 4.06
C VAL A 86 -5.98 -4.08 3.66
N THR A 87 -6.88 -3.39 4.34
CA THR A 87 -7.08 -1.96 4.14
C THR A 87 -6.19 -1.18 5.09
N LEU A 88 -5.47 -0.22 4.56
CA LEU A 88 -4.58 0.66 5.34
C LEU A 88 -5.14 2.08 5.37
N THR A 89 -4.88 2.78 6.45
CA THR A 89 -5.04 4.23 6.47
C THR A 89 -3.87 4.88 5.73
N PRO A 90 -3.99 6.14 5.28
CA PRO A 90 -2.85 6.84 4.70
C PRO A 90 -1.63 6.91 5.62
N ALA A 91 -1.84 7.04 6.93
CA ALA A 91 -0.76 7.03 7.91
C ALA A 91 -0.06 5.67 7.96
N GLN A 92 -0.83 4.57 7.93
CA GLN A 92 -0.26 3.23 7.88
C GLN A 92 0.52 2.98 6.59
N LEU A 93 0.04 3.49 5.47
CA LEU A 93 0.78 3.41 4.20
C LEU A 93 2.13 4.12 4.33
N SER A 94 2.16 5.31 4.92
CA SER A 94 3.41 6.04 5.13
C SER A 94 4.39 5.23 5.96
N MET A 95 3.92 4.60 7.04
CA MET A 95 4.75 3.73 7.87
C MET A 95 5.26 2.52 7.09
N LEU A 96 4.39 1.88 6.31
CA LEU A 96 4.80 0.76 5.45
C LEU A 96 5.95 1.17 4.55
N LEU A 97 5.82 2.31 3.86
CA LEU A 97 6.82 2.77 2.90
C LEU A 97 8.15 3.15 3.56
N GLU A 98 8.14 3.50 4.83
CA GLU A 98 9.35 3.79 5.60
C GLU A 98 9.97 2.57 6.25
N GLY A 99 9.34 1.40 6.11
CA GLY A 99 9.82 0.18 6.76
C GLY A 99 9.49 0.12 8.24
N ILE A 100 8.53 0.90 8.69
CA ILE A 100 8.09 0.95 10.08
C ILE A 100 6.90 0.01 10.27
N ASP A 101 6.82 -0.63 11.42
CA ASP A 101 5.70 -1.52 11.72
C ASP A 101 4.40 -0.72 11.87
N TRP A 102 3.57 -0.79 10.85
CA TRP A 102 2.28 -0.11 10.79
C TRP A 102 1.16 -0.88 11.50
N ARG A 103 1.41 -2.13 11.84
CA ARG A 103 0.38 -3.01 12.43
C ARG A 103 0.07 -2.63 13.87
N ARG A 104 1.08 -2.14 14.60
CA ARG A 104 0.98 -1.73 15.99
C ARG A 104 1.73 -0.44 16.20
N PRO A 105 1.20 0.68 15.69
CA PRO A 105 1.88 1.95 15.89
C PRO A 105 1.85 2.30 17.39
N GLU A 106 3.04 2.54 17.97
CA GLU A 106 3.16 3.00 19.32
C GLU A 106 3.22 4.52 19.33
N ARG A 107 2.41 5.12 20.20
CA ARG A 107 2.49 6.56 20.40
C ARG A 107 3.63 6.86 21.33
N THR A 108 4.49 7.77 20.93
CA THR A 108 5.58 8.27 21.79
C THR A 108 5.03 9.13 22.92
N PHE A 109 3.84 9.65 22.77
CA PHE A 109 3.14 10.44 23.75
C PHE A 109 1.68 10.05 23.79
N THR A 110 1.18 9.73 24.97
CA THR A 110 -0.22 9.45 25.20
C THR A 110 -0.81 10.59 26.03
N PRO A 111 -1.76 11.35 25.47
CA PRO A 111 -2.43 12.39 26.27
C PRO A 111 -3.11 11.76 27.47
N THR A 112 -2.86 12.31 28.64
CA THR A 112 -3.57 11.89 29.83
C THR A 112 -4.84 12.68 29.97
N LEU A 113 -5.95 11.96 30.11
CA LEU A 113 -7.24 12.60 30.29
C LEU A 113 -7.40 13.23 31.67
N ALA A 114 -6.57 12.87 32.59
CA ALA A 114 -6.61 13.37 33.94
C ALA A 114 -5.80 14.63 34.14
N GLY A 115 -5.49 15.21 33.12
CA GLY A 115 -4.71 16.50 33.15
C GLY A 115 -4.57 17.21 33.58
#